data_7c6745d8b636d998e5bfe5852d1d6a24
#
_entry.id   7c6745d8b636d998e5bfe5852d1d6a24
#
_cell.length_a   1.000
_cell.length_b   1.000
_cell.length_c   1.000
_cell.angle_alpha   90.00
_cell.angle_beta   90.00
_cell.angle_gamma   90.00
#
_symmetry.space_group_name_H-M   'P 1'
#
loop_
_entity.id
_entity.type
_entity.pdbx_description
1 polymer ?
#
loop_
_entity_poly.entity_id
_entity_poly.type
_entity_poly.pdbx_seq_one_letter_code
_entity_poly.pdbx_strand_id
1 'polypeptide(L)'
;MGILRVLLLIAIGFGMAACGGKVKTYSGPDVTQIQVHKADRKMYLIHGSEVLEEYDISLGFAPVGHKQFEGDGKTPEGTYYISHRNPKSYYHLSLGISYPNDADRAFAAENNKPAGGDIFIHGGPPRKVSVRDWTAGCIAVTDKEIEAIYAMVKPGTPIFIMP
;
A
#
# COMPACT_ATOMS: atom_id res chain seq x y z
N MET A 1 -62.38 39.50 -15.10
CA MET A 1 -61.37 38.90 -15.97
C MET A 1 -60.06 38.80 -15.16
N GLY A 2 -59.80 37.65 -14.54
CA GLY A 2 -58.70 37.43 -13.69
C GLY A 2 -57.66 36.55 -14.39
N ILE A 3 -56.42 37.04 -14.52
CA ILE A 3 -55.28 36.32 -15.15
C ILE A 3 -54.61 35.44 -14.09
N LEU A 4 -54.81 34.14 -14.22
CA LEU A 4 -54.18 33.11 -13.39
C LEU A 4 -52.70 33.00 -13.76
N ARG A 5 -51.79 33.47 -12.89
CA ARG A 5 -50.36 33.29 -13.05
C ARG A 5 -49.96 31.92 -12.49
N VAL A 6 -49.69 30.98 -13.38
CA VAL A 6 -49.07 29.70 -13.03
C VAL A 6 -47.56 29.93 -12.80
N LEU A 7 -47.13 29.86 -11.54
CA LEU A 7 -45.67 29.81 -11.18
C LEU A 7 -45.18 28.39 -11.31
N LEU A 8 -44.42 28.13 -12.38
CA LEU A 8 -43.70 26.86 -12.58
C LEU A 8 -42.43 26.88 -11.73
N LEU A 9 -42.45 26.19 -10.59
CA LEU A 9 -41.27 25.96 -9.77
C LEU A 9 -40.42 24.84 -10.41
N ILE A 10 -39.35 25.21 -11.11
CA ILE A 10 -38.34 24.30 -11.58
C ILE A 10 -37.45 23.96 -10.37
N ALA A 11 -37.66 22.79 -9.77
CA ALA A 11 -36.78 22.22 -8.80
C ALA A 11 -35.50 21.72 -9.52
N ILE A 12 -34.44 22.52 -9.52
CA ILE A 12 -33.10 22.10 -9.96
C ILE A 12 -32.58 21.18 -8.89
N GLY A 13 -32.73 19.86 -9.11
CA GLY A 13 -32.07 18.83 -8.32
C GLY A 13 -30.54 18.91 -8.53
N PHE A 14 -29.83 19.55 -7.62
CA PHE A 14 -28.38 19.44 -7.54
C PHE A 14 -28.05 18.00 -7.13
N GLY A 15 -27.79 17.14 -8.11
CA GLY A 15 -27.17 15.86 -7.90
C GLY A 15 -25.77 16.08 -7.37
N MET A 16 -25.59 15.95 -6.04
CA MET A 16 -24.24 15.84 -5.46
C MET A 16 -23.62 14.55 -5.99
N ALA A 17 -22.81 14.67 -7.06
CA ALA A 17 -21.88 13.63 -7.41
C ALA A 17 -20.92 13.48 -6.22
N ALA A 18 -21.14 12.46 -5.39
CA ALA A 18 -20.17 12.05 -4.38
C ALA A 18 -18.92 11.64 -5.13
N CYS A 19 -17.91 12.51 -5.20
CA CYS A 19 -16.56 12.14 -5.55
C CYS A 19 -16.14 11.09 -4.53
N GLY A 20 -16.21 9.80 -4.89
CA GLY A 20 -15.74 8.70 -4.09
C GLY A 20 -14.27 8.94 -3.77
N GLY A 21 -13.97 9.32 -2.51
CA GLY A 21 -12.59 9.53 -2.07
C GLY A 21 -11.79 8.23 -2.23
N LYS A 22 -10.49 8.34 -2.46
CA LYS A 22 -9.53 7.20 -2.53
C LYS A 22 -9.57 6.31 -1.27
N VAL A 23 -10.04 6.84 -0.15
CA VAL A 23 -10.05 6.15 1.13
C VAL A 23 -11.40 5.50 1.36
N LYS A 24 -11.42 4.17 1.39
CA LYS A 24 -12.60 3.36 1.72
C LYS A 24 -12.74 3.19 3.24
N THR A 25 -13.94 2.85 3.68
CA THR A 25 -14.22 2.39 5.04
C THR A 25 -14.22 0.86 5.06
N TYR A 26 -13.71 0.29 6.15
CA TYR A 26 -13.72 -1.15 6.40
C TYR A 26 -14.32 -1.43 7.79
N SER A 27 -15.21 -2.40 7.87
CA SER A 27 -15.92 -2.80 9.11
C SER A 27 -15.81 -4.30 9.43
N GLY A 28 -14.89 -5.00 8.76
CA GLY A 28 -14.61 -6.43 9.03
C GLY A 28 -13.62 -6.64 10.18
N PRO A 29 -13.13 -7.89 10.38
CA PRO A 29 -12.13 -8.23 11.39
C PRO A 29 -10.84 -7.41 11.23
N ASP A 30 -10.22 -7.01 12.35
CA ASP A 30 -8.94 -6.28 12.30
C ASP A 30 -7.84 -7.15 11.67
N VAL A 31 -7.03 -6.54 10.80
CA VAL A 31 -5.80 -7.19 10.31
C VAL A 31 -4.78 -7.23 11.45
N THR A 32 -4.47 -8.43 11.92
CA THR A 32 -3.51 -8.66 13.01
C THR A 32 -2.08 -8.80 12.53
N GLN A 33 -1.89 -9.19 11.27
CA GLN A 33 -0.57 -9.29 10.62
C GLN A 33 -0.67 -9.28 9.10
N ILE A 34 0.43 -8.92 8.46
CA ILE A 34 0.64 -9.04 7.02
C ILE A 34 1.74 -10.08 6.78
N GLN A 35 1.54 -10.98 5.82
CA GLN A 35 2.58 -11.88 5.35
C GLN A 35 2.87 -11.64 3.88
N VAL A 36 4.16 -11.55 3.54
CA VAL A 36 4.64 -11.39 2.17
C VAL A 36 5.53 -12.57 1.82
N HIS A 37 5.17 -13.30 0.78
CA HIS A 37 5.95 -14.41 0.22
C HIS A 37 6.56 -13.92 -1.11
N LYS A 38 7.84 -13.54 -1.06
CA LYS A 38 8.52 -12.90 -2.20
C LYS A 38 8.64 -13.85 -3.40
N ALA A 39 8.98 -15.13 -3.16
CA ALA A 39 9.09 -16.13 -4.22
C ALA A 39 7.77 -16.29 -4.99
N ASP A 40 6.65 -16.32 -4.28
CA ASP A 40 5.32 -16.53 -4.84
C ASP A 40 4.71 -15.24 -5.41
N ARG A 41 5.28 -14.07 -5.06
CA ARG A 41 4.71 -12.74 -5.36
C ARG A 41 3.30 -12.61 -4.77
N LYS A 42 3.13 -13.06 -3.52
CA LYS A 42 1.88 -13.02 -2.78
C LYS A 42 2.00 -12.20 -1.50
N MET A 43 0.94 -11.50 -1.16
CA MET A 43 0.77 -10.82 0.12
C MET A 43 -0.60 -11.19 0.69
N TYR A 44 -0.63 -11.48 1.99
CA TYR A 44 -1.81 -11.88 2.73
C TYR A 44 -2.09 -10.91 3.87
N LEU A 45 -3.35 -10.48 4.01
CA LEU A 45 -3.84 -9.80 5.21
C LEU A 45 -4.52 -10.85 6.10
N ILE A 46 -4.11 -10.94 7.36
CA ILE A 46 -4.48 -12.05 8.24
C ILE A 46 -5.10 -11.53 9.54
N HIS A 47 -6.17 -12.18 10.00
CA HIS A 47 -6.75 -12.04 11.32
C HIS A 47 -6.54 -13.33 12.12
N GLY A 48 -5.68 -13.29 13.14
CA GLY A 48 -5.33 -14.51 13.89
C GLY A 48 -4.69 -15.57 12.99
N SER A 49 -5.43 -16.62 12.66
CA SER A 49 -5.03 -17.68 11.70
C SER A 49 -5.80 -17.64 10.38
N GLU A 50 -6.75 -16.72 10.22
CA GLU A 50 -7.60 -16.62 9.05
C GLU A 50 -7.02 -15.64 8.03
N VAL A 51 -6.92 -16.04 6.77
CA VAL A 51 -6.59 -15.16 5.65
C VAL A 51 -7.84 -14.38 5.26
N LEU A 52 -7.80 -13.06 5.47
CA LEU A 52 -8.89 -12.17 5.08
C LEU A 52 -8.82 -11.81 3.60
N GLU A 53 -7.61 -11.55 3.10
CA GLU A 53 -7.38 -11.12 1.72
C GLU A 53 -6.03 -11.63 1.22
N GLU A 54 -5.95 -11.89 -0.09
CA GLU A 54 -4.74 -12.29 -0.82
C GLU A 54 -4.55 -11.38 -2.03
N TYR A 55 -3.30 -10.96 -2.26
CA TYR A 55 -2.94 -10.06 -3.37
C TYR A 55 -1.74 -10.58 -4.15
N ASP A 56 -1.78 -10.42 -5.47
CA ASP A 56 -0.60 -10.48 -6.31
C ASP A 56 0.22 -9.20 -6.17
N ILE A 57 1.53 -9.33 -6.01
CA ILE A 57 2.41 -8.18 -5.78
C ILE A 57 3.52 -8.09 -6.82
N SER A 58 4.04 -6.87 -6.97
CA SER A 58 5.33 -6.58 -7.61
C SER A 58 6.34 -6.14 -6.56
N LEU A 59 7.59 -6.48 -6.75
CA LEU A 59 8.68 -6.20 -5.83
C LEU A 59 9.73 -5.25 -6.44
N GLY A 60 10.84 -5.06 -5.75
CA GLY A 60 12.01 -4.40 -6.28
C GLY A 60 12.58 -5.11 -7.50
N PHE A 61 13.24 -4.37 -8.40
CA PHE A 61 13.78 -4.90 -9.66
C PHE A 61 14.88 -5.98 -9.50
N ALA A 62 15.41 -6.15 -8.28
CA ALA A 62 16.30 -7.24 -7.89
C ALA A 62 15.63 -8.07 -6.77
N PRO A 63 14.59 -8.87 -7.08
CA PRO A 63 13.65 -9.38 -6.08
C PRO A 63 14.21 -10.45 -5.14
N VAL A 64 15.35 -11.06 -5.48
CA VAL A 64 15.93 -12.16 -4.70
C VAL A 64 16.83 -11.65 -3.59
N GLY A 65 16.61 -12.18 -2.39
CA GLY A 65 17.39 -11.86 -1.19
C GLY A 65 16.95 -10.58 -0.48
N HIS A 66 17.51 -10.43 0.71
CA HIS A 66 17.21 -9.31 1.60
C HIS A 66 17.80 -7.97 1.09
N LYS A 67 17.06 -6.87 1.28
CA LYS A 67 17.59 -5.51 1.06
C LYS A 67 18.65 -5.18 2.10
N GLN A 68 19.81 -4.73 1.61
CA GLN A 68 20.97 -4.41 2.44
C GLN A 68 21.40 -2.94 2.34
N PHE A 69 21.25 -2.34 1.15
CA PHE A 69 21.79 -1.01 0.87
C PHE A 69 20.80 -0.17 0.05
N GLU A 70 20.96 1.12 0.14
CA GLU A 70 20.25 2.04 -0.76
C GLU A 70 20.60 1.73 -2.22
N GLY A 71 19.57 1.74 -3.09
CA GLY A 71 19.74 1.52 -4.53
C GLY A 71 19.98 0.07 -4.97
N ASP A 72 19.99 -0.92 -4.05
CA ASP A 72 20.19 -2.34 -4.41
C ASP A 72 18.98 -2.99 -5.13
N GLY A 73 17.88 -2.28 -5.22
CA GLY A 73 16.67 -2.75 -5.90
C GLY A 73 15.94 -3.90 -5.23
N LYS A 74 16.31 -4.23 -4.00
CA LYS A 74 15.73 -5.35 -3.24
C LYS A 74 14.62 -4.90 -2.32
N THR A 75 13.64 -5.77 -2.12
CA THR A 75 12.64 -5.66 -1.06
C THR A 75 13.19 -6.34 0.20
N PRO A 76 13.10 -5.70 1.39
CA PRO A 76 13.64 -6.30 2.62
C PRO A 76 12.96 -7.63 2.96
N GLU A 77 13.68 -8.50 3.67
CA GLU A 77 13.18 -9.73 4.29
C GLU A 77 13.30 -9.60 5.80
N GLY A 78 12.37 -10.20 6.55
CA GLY A 78 12.36 -10.15 8.01
C GLY A 78 11.06 -9.61 8.58
N THR A 79 11.11 -9.18 9.83
CA THR A 79 9.97 -8.68 10.58
C THR A 79 10.05 -7.18 10.73
N TYR A 80 8.98 -6.52 10.29
CA TYR A 80 8.78 -5.08 10.38
C TYR A 80 7.37 -4.77 10.86
N TYR A 81 6.99 -3.50 10.84
CA TYR A 81 5.61 -3.05 11.09
C TYR A 81 5.24 -1.92 10.13
N ILE A 82 3.96 -1.70 9.97
CA ILE A 82 3.45 -0.54 9.24
C ILE A 82 3.66 0.71 10.08
N SER A 83 4.53 1.60 9.62
CA SER A 83 4.95 2.79 10.36
C SER A 83 3.95 3.93 10.27
N HIS A 84 3.40 4.17 9.07
CA HIS A 84 2.48 5.28 8.82
C HIS A 84 1.65 5.07 7.56
N ARG A 85 0.64 5.93 7.40
CA ARG A 85 -0.26 5.98 6.25
C ARG A 85 0.01 7.26 5.45
N ASN A 86 0.12 7.16 4.12
CA ASN A 86 0.30 8.32 3.26
C ASN A 86 -0.84 8.43 2.23
N PRO A 87 -1.84 9.31 2.46
CA PRO A 87 -2.95 9.52 1.53
C PRO A 87 -2.58 10.37 0.31
N LYS A 88 -1.38 11.00 0.34
CA LYS A 88 -0.87 11.87 -0.73
C LYS A 88 0.26 11.20 -1.51
N SER A 89 0.32 9.87 -1.52
CA SER A 89 1.34 9.13 -2.27
C SER A 89 1.29 9.43 -3.76
N TYR A 90 2.46 9.56 -4.38
CA TYR A 90 2.59 9.61 -5.84
C TYR A 90 2.03 8.35 -6.52
N TYR A 91 2.07 7.22 -5.81
CA TYR A 91 1.53 5.93 -6.22
C TYR A 91 0.13 5.69 -5.64
N HIS A 92 -0.76 6.67 -5.78
CA HIS A 92 -2.16 6.66 -5.34
C HIS A 92 -2.31 6.74 -3.81
N LEU A 93 -2.07 5.65 -3.07
CA LEU A 93 -2.01 5.55 -1.61
C LEU A 93 -0.79 4.72 -1.23
N SER A 94 -0.24 4.91 -0.02
CA SER A 94 0.82 4.04 0.47
C SER A 94 0.82 3.86 1.99
N LEU A 95 1.39 2.72 2.41
CA LEU A 95 1.64 2.35 3.81
C LEU A 95 3.16 2.18 3.97
N GLY A 96 3.77 2.95 4.87
CA GLY A 96 5.20 2.86 5.15
C GLY A 96 5.54 1.60 5.95
N ILE A 97 6.63 0.94 5.58
CA ILE A 97 7.22 -0.19 6.31
C ILE A 97 8.39 0.34 7.14
N SER A 98 8.57 -0.17 8.35
CA SER A 98 9.57 0.30 9.32
C SER A 98 11.03 -0.10 9.00
N TYR A 99 11.31 -0.50 7.75
CA TYR A 99 12.67 -0.69 7.28
C TYR A 99 13.40 0.67 7.18
N PRO A 100 14.70 0.78 7.54
CA PRO A 100 15.54 -0.24 8.15
C PRO A 100 15.33 -0.35 9.67
N ASN A 101 15.44 -1.58 10.20
CA ASN A 101 15.54 -1.80 11.64
C ASN A 101 17.00 -1.62 12.13
N ASP A 102 17.28 -1.87 13.42
CA ASP A 102 18.62 -1.65 13.98
C ASP A 102 19.66 -2.60 13.39
N ALA A 103 19.30 -3.86 13.10
CA ALA A 103 20.19 -4.82 12.47
C ALA A 103 20.53 -4.43 11.02
N ASP A 104 19.53 -3.95 10.26
CA ASP A 104 19.74 -3.45 8.90
C ASP A 104 20.71 -2.26 8.88
N ARG A 105 20.52 -1.31 9.82
CA ARG A 105 21.40 -0.15 9.97
C ARG A 105 22.83 -0.54 10.35
N ALA A 106 22.97 -1.47 11.31
CA ALA A 106 24.29 -1.94 11.74
C ALA A 106 25.04 -2.61 10.60
N PHE A 107 24.39 -3.53 9.87
CA PHE A 107 24.98 -4.20 8.72
C PHE A 107 25.43 -3.20 7.63
N ALA A 108 24.59 -2.23 7.30
CA ALA A 108 24.92 -1.22 6.30
C ALA A 108 26.11 -0.35 6.74
N ALA A 109 26.16 0.06 8.02
CA ALA A 109 27.26 0.83 8.60
C ALA A 109 28.60 0.07 8.58
N GLU A 110 28.59 -1.22 8.93
CA GLU A 110 29.78 -2.09 8.85
C GLU A 110 30.35 -2.18 7.42
N ASN A 111 29.49 -2.04 6.43
CA ASN A 111 29.85 -2.03 5.00
C ASN A 111 30.12 -0.62 4.45
N ASN A 112 30.12 0.43 5.29
CA ASN A 112 30.28 1.83 4.89
C ASN A 112 29.30 2.27 3.80
N LYS A 113 28.02 1.83 3.88
CA LYS A 113 26.95 2.14 2.93
C LYS A 113 25.69 2.56 3.68
N PRO A 114 24.85 3.42 3.08
CA PRO A 114 23.52 3.70 3.63
C PRO A 114 22.61 2.48 3.45
N ALA A 115 21.82 2.15 4.46
CA ALA A 115 20.80 1.10 4.36
C ALA A 115 19.68 1.50 3.38
N GLY A 116 19.47 2.80 3.20
CA GLY A 116 18.32 3.35 2.54
C GLY A 116 17.08 3.35 3.44
N GLY A 117 15.91 3.43 2.84
CA GLY A 117 14.62 3.51 3.53
C GLY A 117 13.51 3.67 2.52
N ASP A 118 12.42 4.34 2.95
CA ASP A 118 11.27 4.66 2.08
C ASP A 118 10.67 3.42 1.39
N ILE A 119 10.57 2.32 2.13
CA ILE A 119 9.92 1.11 1.68
C ILE A 119 8.43 1.17 2.04
N PHE A 120 7.58 0.99 1.03
CA PHE A 120 6.13 1.10 1.15
C PHE A 120 5.41 -0.08 0.52
N ILE A 121 4.18 -0.33 0.99
CA ILE A 121 3.14 -0.98 0.19
C ILE A 121 2.39 0.15 -0.50
N HIS A 122 2.26 0.12 -1.84
CA HIS A 122 1.64 1.21 -2.61
C HIS A 122 0.89 0.72 -3.86
N GLY A 123 0.07 1.59 -4.42
CA GLY A 123 -0.61 1.35 -5.69
C GLY A 123 0.27 1.62 -6.91
N GLY A 124 -0.33 1.69 -8.06
CA GLY A 124 0.34 1.99 -9.32
C GLY A 124 0.72 0.75 -10.11
N PRO A 125 1.50 0.89 -11.16
CA PRO A 125 2.34 2.05 -11.52
C PRO A 125 1.51 3.22 -12.11
N PRO A 126 1.99 4.47 -11.96
CA PRO A 126 1.29 5.64 -12.56
C PRO A 126 1.35 5.65 -14.09
N ARG A 127 2.18 4.79 -14.67
CA ARG A 127 2.32 4.53 -16.12
C ARG A 127 2.41 3.04 -16.36
N LYS A 128 1.99 2.58 -17.57
CA LYS A 128 2.13 1.17 -17.95
C LYS A 128 3.60 0.75 -17.89
N VAL A 129 3.91 -0.27 -17.11
CA VAL A 129 5.23 -0.94 -17.05
C VAL A 129 5.12 -2.32 -17.67
N SER A 130 6.20 -2.78 -18.32
CA SER A 130 6.24 -4.05 -19.03
C SER A 130 6.85 -5.19 -18.19
N VAL A 131 7.40 -4.88 -17.03
CA VAL A 131 8.05 -5.84 -16.14
C VAL A 131 7.28 -5.99 -14.84
N ARG A 132 7.27 -7.20 -14.28
CA ARG A 132 6.53 -7.50 -13.05
C ARG A 132 7.17 -6.77 -11.85
N ASP A 133 8.45 -7.01 -11.59
CA ASP A 133 9.18 -6.41 -10.47
C ASP A 133 9.85 -5.11 -10.94
N TRP A 134 9.18 -3.99 -10.70
CA TRP A 134 9.52 -2.70 -11.29
C TRP A 134 9.87 -1.63 -10.26
N THR A 135 9.71 -1.92 -8.97
CA THR A 135 9.96 -0.93 -7.91
C THR A 135 11.46 -0.84 -7.57
N ALA A 136 11.84 0.14 -6.78
CA ALA A 136 13.20 0.24 -6.23
C ALA A 136 13.36 -0.48 -4.87
N GLY A 137 12.37 -1.34 -4.50
CA GLY A 137 12.36 -2.10 -3.26
C GLY A 137 10.99 -2.12 -2.55
N CYS A 138 10.05 -1.30 -2.97
CA CYS A 138 8.69 -1.29 -2.45
C CYS A 138 7.90 -2.53 -2.89
N ILE A 139 6.76 -2.74 -2.23
CA ILE A 139 5.75 -3.75 -2.58
C ILE A 139 4.61 -3.02 -3.29
N ALA A 140 4.38 -3.33 -4.56
CA ALA A 140 3.33 -2.70 -5.35
C ALA A 140 2.16 -3.64 -5.61
N VAL A 141 0.96 -3.09 -5.53
CA VAL A 141 -0.32 -3.69 -5.88
C VAL A 141 -1.05 -2.75 -6.86
N THR A 142 -2.25 -3.08 -7.31
CA THR A 142 -3.07 -2.15 -8.11
C THR A 142 -3.64 -1.01 -7.23
N ASP A 143 -4.05 0.09 -7.87
CA ASP A 143 -4.71 1.22 -7.17
C ASP A 143 -5.97 0.78 -6.42
N LYS A 144 -6.77 -0.10 -7.01
CA LYS A 144 -7.97 -0.63 -6.38
C LYS A 144 -7.67 -1.49 -5.15
N GLU A 145 -6.59 -2.27 -5.20
CA GLU A 145 -6.14 -3.12 -4.10
C GLU A 145 -5.56 -2.29 -2.96
N ILE A 146 -4.71 -1.28 -3.25
CA ILE A 146 -4.18 -0.44 -2.17
C ILE A 146 -5.28 0.34 -1.46
N GLU A 147 -6.40 0.71 -2.11
CA GLU A 147 -7.54 1.32 -1.44
C GLU A 147 -8.16 0.39 -0.39
N ALA A 148 -8.30 -0.91 -0.70
CA ALA A 148 -8.79 -1.90 0.24
C ALA A 148 -7.79 -2.14 1.38
N ILE A 149 -6.52 -2.40 1.05
CA ILE A 149 -5.44 -2.60 2.02
C ILE A 149 -5.33 -1.39 2.96
N TYR A 150 -5.38 -0.18 2.41
CA TYR A 150 -5.31 1.06 3.16
C TYR A 150 -6.48 1.23 4.14
N ALA A 151 -7.69 0.76 3.79
CA ALA A 151 -8.84 0.78 4.68
C ALA A 151 -8.72 -0.22 5.84
N MET A 152 -8.11 -1.40 5.58
CA MET A 152 -8.01 -2.51 6.52
C MET A 152 -6.82 -2.40 7.47
N VAL A 153 -5.67 -1.90 6.98
CA VAL A 153 -4.40 -1.94 7.70
C VAL A 153 -4.15 -0.65 8.46
N LYS A 154 -3.74 -0.79 9.73
CA LYS A 154 -3.44 0.32 10.65
C LYS A 154 -1.94 0.44 10.91
N PRO A 155 -1.41 1.63 11.24
CA PRO A 155 -0.06 1.76 11.80
C PRO A 155 0.13 0.86 13.01
N GLY A 156 1.30 0.24 13.15
CA GLY A 156 1.60 -0.76 14.18
C GLY A 156 1.32 -2.20 13.75
N THR A 157 0.58 -2.45 12.65
CA THR A 157 0.36 -3.82 12.15
C THR A 157 1.70 -4.46 11.79
N PRO A 158 2.06 -5.64 12.36
CA PRO A 158 3.27 -6.35 12.00
C PRO A 158 3.21 -6.88 10.56
N ILE A 159 4.35 -6.87 9.90
CA ILE A 159 4.55 -7.40 8.56
C ILE A 159 5.75 -8.34 8.53
N PHE A 160 5.54 -9.56 8.06
CA PHE A 160 6.55 -10.61 7.91
C PHE A 160 6.84 -10.76 6.42
N ILE A 161 8.06 -10.48 6.01
CA ILE A 161 8.49 -10.57 4.60
C ILE A 161 9.44 -11.75 4.49
N MET A 162 8.99 -12.78 3.83
CA MET A 162 9.69 -14.07 3.63
C MET A 162 10.28 -14.13 2.21
N PRO A 163 11.36 -14.89 2.02
CA PRO A 163 11.96 -15.15 0.71
C PRO A 163 11.02 -15.64 -0.37
#